data_3bb6892fea073ab6750cdbc3f692b1ec
#
_entry.id   3bb6892fea073ab6750cdbc3f692b1ec
#
_cell.length_a   1.000
_cell.length_b   1.000
_cell.length_c   1.000
_cell.angle_alpha   90.00
_cell.angle_beta   90.00
_cell.angle_gamma   90.00
#
_symmetry.space_group_name_H-M   'P 1'
#
loop_
_entity.id
_entity.type
_entity.pdbx_description
1 polymer ?
#
loop_
_entity_poly.entity_id
_entity_poly.type
_entity_poly.pdbx_seq_one_letter_code
_entity_poly.pdbx_strand_id
1 'polypeptide(L)'
;MAAALLIRQLVSLWRDFNQYYDGDLVAARAARSATLVDAATAAVRTQTESYLQFVYQQFDDLEFPSEEEIDAQNDNLLDRLVNPLDEWNRPAEQFRFAESTGKVRGEAIETAIKRVEELADMDMALAMRNTASNIIKATPKITGYRRVIHPELSESGTTCGLCIAASTRVYSKKELLPLHDHCHCTVMPIVGDDDPGNFFNEQDIDMINELYKAAAGDNTAQGLSRVRVKTINNSELGPYLVEEGSKTTGKKAKAQKISRSDSVDAQLKSLTESLARLLIRQRAGEDVAQPIVWQQDRIRLLKAEQAQATRRRRR
;
A
#
# COMPACT_ATOMS: atom_id res chain seq x y z
N MET A 1 12.81 -1.90 -12.47
CA MET A 1 14.20 -1.62 -12.01
C MET A 1 14.24 -0.63 -10.84
N ALA A 2 13.57 0.54 -10.91
CA ALA A 2 13.58 1.54 -9.83
C ALA A 2 13.06 1.00 -8.48
N ALA A 3 11.92 0.34 -8.47
CA ALA A 3 11.34 -0.25 -7.26
C ALA A 3 12.27 -1.26 -6.57
N ALA A 4 12.86 -2.19 -7.33
CA ALA A 4 13.76 -3.19 -6.77
C ALA A 4 15.06 -2.58 -6.20
N LEU A 5 15.54 -1.49 -6.79
CA LEU A 5 16.69 -0.75 -6.26
C LEU A 5 16.33 -0.04 -4.94
N LEU A 6 15.20 0.65 -4.92
CA LEU A 6 14.67 1.30 -3.71
C LEU A 6 14.51 0.31 -2.57
N ILE A 7 13.82 -0.80 -2.82
CA ILE A 7 13.58 -1.85 -1.80
C ILE A 7 14.91 -2.32 -1.22
N ARG A 8 15.91 -2.64 -2.07
CA ARG A 8 17.24 -3.05 -1.58
C ARG A 8 17.91 -2.00 -0.70
N GLN A 9 17.82 -0.73 -1.09
CA GLN A 9 18.41 0.38 -0.31
C GLN A 9 17.71 0.53 1.05
N LEU A 10 16.38 0.48 1.07
CA LEU A 10 15.58 0.59 2.29
C LEU A 10 15.77 -0.64 3.19
N VAL A 11 15.78 -1.84 2.63
CA VAL A 11 16.06 -3.07 3.38
C VAL A 11 17.43 -3.01 4.04
N SER A 12 18.48 -2.60 3.30
CA SER A 12 19.81 -2.42 3.88
C SER A 12 19.79 -1.37 5.00
N LEU A 13 19.13 -0.24 4.76
CA LEU A 13 19.00 0.85 5.73
C LEU A 13 18.38 0.38 7.05
N TRP A 14 17.35 -0.46 7.02
CA TRP A 14 16.62 -0.93 8.20
C TRP A 14 17.21 -2.21 8.80
N ARG A 15 17.81 -3.10 8.03
CA ARG A 15 18.40 -4.36 8.51
C ARG A 15 19.61 -4.11 9.40
N ASP A 16 20.43 -3.15 9.06
CA ASP A 16 21.62 -2.76 9.83
C ASP A 16 21.28 -1.85 11.03
N PHE A 17 19.99 -1.52 11.18
CA PHE A 17 19.53 -0.68 12.28
C PHE A 17 19.27 -1.50 13.54
N ASN A 18 19.92 -1.13 14.65
CA ASN A 18 19.82 -1.86 15.90
C ASN A 18 19.19 -1.07 17.06
N GLN A 19 18.84 0.20 16.82
CA GLN A 19 18.37 1.13 17.87
C GLN A 19 16.88 1.45 17.73
N TYR A 20 16.07 0.42 17.55
CA TYR A 20 14.62 0.54 17.31
C TYR A 20 13.83 1.19 18.46
N TYR A 21 14.42 1.34 19.66
CA TYR A 21 13.81 1.98 20.82
C TYR A 21 14.25 3.44 21.02
N ASP A 22 15.25 3.91 20.28
CA ASP A 22 15.67 5.31 20.28
C ASP A 22 14.79 6.11 19.32
N GLY A 23 13.93 6.99 19.87
CA GLY A 23 12.96 7.76 19.11
C GLY A 23 13.58 8.69 18.08
N ASP A 24 14.71 9.34 18.44
CA ASP A 24 15.37 10.31 17.58
C ASP A 24 16.08 9.60 16.40
N LEU A 25 16.71 8.46 16.69
CA LEU A 25 17.37 7.68 15.64
C LEU A 25 16.36 7.00 14.71
N VAL A 26 15.20 6.56 15.23
CA VAL A 26 14.09 6.06 14.42
C VAL A 26 13.53 7.17 13.53
N ALA A 27 13.31 8.37 14.06
CA ALA A 27 12.85 9.52 13.28
C ALA A 27 13.82 9.92 12.16
N ALA A 28 15.11 9.94 12.46
CA ALA A 28 16.15 10.18 11.44
C ALA A 28 16.14 9.10 10.33
N ARG A 29 15.91 7.83 10.72
CA ARG A 29 15.79 6.71 9.78
C ARG A 29 14.55 6.83 8.91
N ALA A 30 13.41 7.20 9.51
CA ALA A 30 12.16 7.45 8.81
C ALA A 30 12.31 8.60 7.78
N ALA A 31 12.94 9.71 8.17
CA ALA A 31 13.20 10.84 7.28
C ALA A 31 14.08 10.43 6.09
N ARG A 32 15.14 9.64 6.34
CA ARG A 32 15.98 9.12 5.27
C ARG A 32 15.23 8.20 4.31
N SER A 33 14.34 7.36 4.85
CA SER A 33 13.47 6.48 4.04
C SER A 33 12.54 7.30 3.15
N ALA A 34 11.85 8.30 3.70
CA ALA A 34 10.99 9.20 2.95
C ALA A 34 11.72 9.87 1.79
N THR A 35 12.94 10.39 2.03
CA THR A 35 13.77 11.01 0.97
C THR A 35 14.11 10.03 -0.16
N LEU A 36 14.42 8.77 0.15
CA LEU A 36 14.70 7.75 -0.86
C LEU A 36 13.45 7.42 -1.68
N VAL A 37 12.30 7.34 -1.01
CA VAL A 37 11.01 7.09 -1.64
C VAL A 37 10.62 8.24 -2.55
N ASP A 38 10.74 9.49 -2.14
CA ASP A 38 10.44 10.67 -2.96
C ASP A 38 11.24 10.65 -4.27
N ALA A 39 12.54 10.37 -4.19
CA ALA A 39 13.37 10.26 -5.39
C ALA A 39 12.94 9.11 -6.32
N ALA A 40 12.59 7.96 -5.75
CA ALA A 40 12.17 6.80 -6.54
C ALA A 40 10.77 6.99 -7.14
N THR A 41 9.84 7.59 -6.43
CA THR A 41 8.48 7.90 -6.95
C THR A 41 8.55 8.91 -8.09
N ALA A 42 9.42 9.90 -8.03
CA ALA A 42 9.66 10.82 -9.13
C ALA A 42 10.13 10.07 -10.40
N ALA A 43 11.07 9.13 -10.25
CA ALA A 43 11.51 8.31 -11.37
C ALA A 43 10.40 7.40 -11.94
N VAL A 44 9.56 6.83 -11.07
CA VAL A 44 8.41 6.02 -11.50
C VAL A 44 7.39 6.86 -12.26
N ARG A 45 7.13 8.09 -11.83
CA ARG A 45 6.24 9.03 -12.55
C ARG A 45 6.75 9.27 -13.97
N THR A 46 8.01 9.66 -14.13
CA THR A 46 8.63 9.87 -15.45
C THR A 46 8.57 8.62 -16.35
N GLN A 47 8.82 7.44 -15.77
CA GLN A 47 8.71 6.18 -16.51
C GLN A 47 7.27 5.89 -16.95
N THR A 48 6.29 6.18 -16.10
CA THR A 48 4.86 6.00 -16.42
C THR A 48 4.41 6.95 -17.51
N GLU A 49 4.84 8.20 -17.46
CA GLU A 49 4.57 9.19 -18.51
C GLU A 49 5.17 8.74 -19.86
N SER A 50 6.43 8.32 -19.86
CA SER A 50 7.11 7.82 -21.07
C SER A 50 6.41 6.60 -21.66
N TYR A 51 5.97 5.66 -20.79
CA TYR A 51 5.19 4.51 -21.21
C TYR A 51 3.87 4.91 -21.86
N LEU A 52 3.11 5.79 -21.21
CA LEU A 52 1.83 6.23 -21.76
C LEU A 52 2.00 7.09 -23.01
N GLN A 53 3.04 7.91 -23.13
CA GLN A 53 3.37 8.60 -24.38
C GLN A 53 3.58 7.61 -25.53
N PHE A 54 4.30 6.51 -25.27
CA PHE A 54 4.46 5.46 -26.26
C PHE A 54 3.13 4.77 -26.61
N VAL A 55 2.29 4.49 -25.62
CA VAL A 55 0.95 3.91 -25.85
C VAL A 55 0.08 4.85 -26.69
N TYR A 56 0.10 6.16 -26.41
CA TYR A 56 -0.68 7.15 -27.15
C TYR A 56 -0.30 7.22 -28.62
N GLN A 57 0.98 7.01 -28.96
CA GLN A 57 1.46 6.98 -30.34
C GLN A 57 0.91 5.79 -31.17
N GLN A 58 0.30 4.81 -30.50
CA GLN A 58 -0.35 3.68 -31.20
C GLN A 58 -1.78 4.01 -31.68
N PHE A 59 -2.31 5.17 -31.32
CA PHE A 59 -3.63 5.64 -31.72
C PHE A 59 -3.46 6.85 -32.65
N ASP A 60 -4.03 6.81 -33.84
CA ASP A 60 -3.86 7.83 -34.88
C ASP A 60 -4.29 9.24 -34.44
N ASP A 61 -5.28 9.34 -33.57
CA ASP A 61 -5.93 10.61 -33.19
C ASP A 61 -5.80 10.94 -31.70
N LEU A 62 -4.88 10.31 -30.95
CA LEU A 62 -4.72 10.53 -29.53
C LEU A 62 -3.54 11.46 -29.26
N GLU A 63 -3.82 12.66 -28.78
CA GLU A 63 -2.80 13.59 -28.33
C GLU A 63 -2.49 13.42 -26.85
N PHE A 64 -1.20 13.42 -26.51
CA PHE A 64 -0.77 13.34 -25.12
C PHE A 64 -1.03 14.70 -24.45
N PRO A 65 -1.68 14.73 -23.26
CA PRO A 65 -2.00 15.99 -22.60
C PRO A 65 -0.75 16.75 -22.15
N SER A 66 -0.86 18.06 -22.08
CA SER A 66 0.18 18.92 -21.53
C SER A 66 0.36 18.70 -20.01
N GLU A 67 1.50 19.09 -19.47
CA GLU A 67 1.79 19.03 -18.03
C GLU A 67 0.74 19.80 -17.22
N GLU A 68 0.32 20.97 -17.70
CA GLU A 68 -0.72 21.80 -17.07
C GLU A 68 -2.09 21.09 -17.01
N GLU A 69 -2.47 20.38 -18.07
CA GLU A 69 -3.71 19.59 -18.10
C GLU A 69 -3.64 18.38 -17.17
N ILE A 70 -2.49 17.73 -17.07
CA ILE A 70 -2.26 16.59 -16.14
C ILE A 70 -2.34 17.08 -14.70
N ASP A 71 -1.67 18.18 -14.37
CA ASP A 71 -1.65 18.74 -13.01
C ASP A 71 -3.04 19.20 -12.56
N ALA A 72 -3.84 19.71 -13.47
CA ALA A 72 -5.23 20.09 -13.19
C ALA A 72 -6.12 18.91 -12.77
N GLN A 73 -5.70 17.66 -13.04
CA GLN A 73 -6.43 16.45 -12.64
C GLN A 73 -5.95 15.87 -11.29
N ASN A 74 -4.93 16.47 -10.67
CA ASN A 74 -4.39 15.98 -9.42
C ASN A 74 -5.35 16.27 -8.26
N ASP A 75 -6.20 15.30 -7.95
CA ASP A 75 -7.18 15.37 -6.87
C ASP A 75 -6.69 14.72 -5.56
N ASN A 76 -5.45 14.25 -5.52
CA ASN A 76 -4.81 13.57 -4.38
C ASN A 76 -5.62 12.38 -3.81
N LEU A 77 -6.55 11.82 -4.59
CA LEU A 77 -7.44 10.74 -4.14
C LEU A 77 -6.70 9.41 -3.91
N LEU A 78 -5.54 9.25 -4.55
CA LEU A 78 -4.69 8.07 -4.39
C LEU A 78 -3.52 8.30 -3.42
N ASP A 79 -3.40 9.51 -2.86
CA ASP A 79 -2.35 9.76 -1.88
C ASP A 79 -2.65 9.06 -0.55
N ARG A 80 -1.62 8.68 0.15
CA ARG A 80 -1.77 8.16 1.50
C ARG A 80 -2.25 9.27 2.43
N LEU A 81 -3.18 8.92 3.31
CA LEU A 81 -3.72 9.85 4.31
C LEU A 81 -2.78 10.07 5.50
N VAL A 82 -1.63 9.38 5.52
CA VAL A 82 -0.65 9.39 6.62
C VAL A 82 0.55 10.24 6.19
N ASN A 83 1.07 11.02 7.14
CA ASN A 83 2.31 11.76 6.92
C ASN A 83 3.46 10.76 6.62
N PRO A 84 4.32 11.01 5.60
CA PRO A 84 5.42 10.10 5.25
C PRO A 84 6.35 9.75 6.42
N LEU A 85 6.60 10.69 7.35
CA LEU A 85 7.41 10.41 8.53
C LEU A 85 6.72 9.43 9.49
N ASP A 86 5.40 9.59 9.69
CA ASP A 86 4.62 8.66 10.53
C ASP A 86 4.56 7.28 9.89
N GLU A 87 4.44 7.24 8.58
CA GLU A 87 4.45 6.00 7.81
C GLU A 87 5.76 5.24 7.95
N TRP A 88 6.88 5.92 7.72
CA TRP A 88 8.21 5.32 7.80
C TRP A 88 8.71 5.07 9.23
N ASN A 89 7.94 5.46 10.27
CA ASN A 89 8.09 4.96 11.63
C ASN A 89 7.50 3.54 11.83
N ARG A 90 6.61 3.08 10.93
CA ARG A 90 5.93 1.78 11.05
C ARG A 90 6.88 0.57 11.15
N PRO A 91 7.99 0.48 10.42
CA PRO A 91 8.94 -0.61 10.61
C PRO A 91 9.43 -0.74 12.05
N ALA A 92 9.74 0.38 12.71
CA ALA A 92 10.16 0.35 14.11
C ALA A 92 9.01 -0.01 15.06
N GLU A 93 7.78 0.43 14.77
CA GLU A 93 6.60 0.00 15.53
C GLU A 93 6.36 -1.51 15.41
N GLN A 94 6.50 -2.07 14.20
CA GLN A 94 6.38 -3.51 13.96
C GLN A 94 7.47 -4.31 14.68
N PHE A 95 8.71 -3.84 14.67
CA PHE A 95 9.79 -4.43 15.44
C PHE A 95 9.42 -4.50 16.93
N ARG A 96 9.08 -3.35 17.53
CA ARG A 96 8.74 -3.25 18.96
C ARG A 96 7.55 -4.11 19.34
N PHE A 97 6.52 -4.16 18.47
CA PHE A 97 5.37 -5.04 18.65
C PHE A 97 5.79 -6.51 18.61
N ALA A 98 6.60 -6.91 17.65
CA ALA A 98 7.08 -8.29 17.52
C ALA A 98 7.88 -8.77 18.75
N GLU A 99 8.82 -7.96 19.24
CA GLU A 99 9.55 -8.27 20.48
C GLU A 99 8.59 -8.32 21.69
N SER A 100 7.62 -7.42 21.79
CA SER A 100 6.65 -7.41 22.89
C SER A 100 5.75 -8.64 22.92
N THR A 101 5.53 -9.27 21.78
CA THR A 101 4.71 -10.48 21.65
C THR A 101 5.51 -11.79 21.79
N GLY A 102 6.83 -11.70 22.02
CA GLY A 102 7.67 -12.85 22.32
C GLY A 102 8.59 -13.32 21.21
N LYS A 103 8.60 -12.61 20.06
CA LYS A 103 9.57 -12.93 18.99
C LYS A 103 10.99 -12.57 19.45
N VAL A 104 11.94 -13.41 19.07
CA VAL A 104 13.35 -13.07 19.27
C VAL A 104 13.77 -11.92 18.35
N ARG A 105 14.83 -11.22 18.72
CA ARG A 105 15.28 -10.00 18.03
C ARG A 105 15.43 -10.17 16.52
N GLY A 106 16.00 -11.27 16.07
CA GLY A 106 16.16 -11.57 14.63
C GLY A 106 14.83 -11.64 13.91
N GLU A 107 13.83 -12.33 14.48
CA GLU A 107 12.48 -12.41 13.92
C GLU A 107 11.74 -11.06 13.95
N ALA A 108 12.02 -10.25 14.96
CA ALA A 108 11.46 -8.89 15.04
C ALA A 108 12.05 -7.99 13.96
N ILE A 109 13.37 -8.11 13.64
CA ILE A 109 14.00 -7.44 12.52
C ILE A 109 13.35 -7.88 11.20
N GLU A 110 13.18 -9.17 10.95
CA GLU A 110 12.52 -9.64 9.72
C GLU A 110 11.07 -9.13 9.61
N THR A 111 10.36 -8.98 10.73
CA THR A 111 9.02 -8.37 10.75
C THR A 111 9.06 -6.90 10.33
N ALA A 112 10.08 -6.16 10.78
CA ALA A 112 10.29 -4.76 10.37
C ALA A 112 10.66 -4.67 8.88
N ILE A 113 11.56 -5.53 8.41
CA ILE A 113 11.99 -5.57 7.00
C ILE A 113 10.82 -5.86 6.07
N LYS A 114 10.00 -6.87 6.40
CA LYS A 114 8.79 -7.14 5.62
C LYS A 114 7.90 -5.89 5.52
N ARG A 115 7.78 -5.13 6.60
CA ARG A 115 7.01 -3.87 6.58
C ARG A 115 7.64 -2.80 5.69
N VAL A 116 8.98 -2.72 5.65
CA VAL A 116 9.71 -1.82 4.73
C VAL A 116 9.40 -2.18 3.28
N GLU A 117 9.44 -3.45 2.92
CA GLU A 117 9.15 -3.95 1.57
C GLU A 117 7.70 -3.61 1.16
N GLU A 118 6.72 -3.91 2.02
CA GLU A 118 5.30 -3.61 1.79
C GLU A 118 5.05 -2.11 1.56
N LEU A 119 5.68 -1.23 2.36
CA LEU A 119 5.52 0.22 2.23
C LEU A 119 6.14 0.72 0.92
N ALA A 120 7.36 0.30 0.61
CA ALA A 120 8.06 0.72 -0.60
C ALA A 120 7.35 0.27 -1.87
N ASP A 121 6.89 -0.97 -1.93
CA ASP A 121 6.16 -1.53 -3.06
C ASP A 121 4.86 -0.74 -3.31
N MET A 122 4.12 -0.46 -2.24
CA MET A 122 2.89 0.32 -2.32
C MET A 122 3.13 1.77 -2.77
N ASP A 123 4.18 2.44 -2.28
CA ASP A 123 4.51 3.82 -2.70
C ASP A 123 4.80 3.89 -4.20
N MET A 124 5.57 2.93 -4.72
CA MET A 124 5.88 2.86 -6.14
C MET A 124 4.61 2.59 -6.98
N ALA A 125 3.78 1.66 -6.52
CA ALA A 125 2.54 1.33 -7.19
C ALA A 125 1.55 2.52 -7.18
N LEU A 126 1.42 3.24 -6.08
CA LEU A 126 0.58 4.44 -6.00
C LEU A 126 1.09 5.56 -6.91
N ALA A 127 2.40 5.81 -6.95
CA ALA A 127 2.99 6.82 -7.83
C ALA A 127 2.66 6.52 -9.31
N MET A 128 2.85 5.27 -9.75
CA MET A 128 2.48 4.84 -11.10
C MET A 128 0.99 5.07 -11.38
N ARG A 129 0.11 4.70 -10.45
CA ARG A 129 -1.34 4.79 -10.62
C ARG A 129 -1.85 6.22 -10.62
N ASN A 130 -1.31 7.08 -9.75
CA ASN A 130 -1.66 8.50 -9.75
C ASN A 130 -1.31 9.14 -11.09
N THR A 131 -0.10 8.92 -11.58
CA THR A 131 0.37 9.45 -12.87
C THR A 131 -0.52 8.96 -14.00
N ALA A 132 -0.77 7.66 -14.11
CA ALA A 132 -1.62 7.10 -15.13
C ALA A 132 -3.07 7.63 -15.05
N SER A 133 -3.62 7.73 -13.83
CA SER A 133 -4.97 8.26 -13.62
C SER A 133 -5.10 9.71 -14.08
N ASN A 134 -4.14 10.56 -13.75
CA ASN A 134 -4.17 11.97 -14.12
C ASN A 134 -4.07 12.16 -15.64
N ILE A 135 -3.17 11.43 -16.30
CA ILE A 135 -3.03 11.44 -17.77
C ILE A 135 -4.33 10.97 -18.45
N ILE A 136 -4.91 9.86 -18.02
CA ILE A 136 -6.16 9.32 -18.57
C ILE A 136 -7.32 10.30 -18.36
N LYS A 137 -7.42 10.94 -17.20
CA LYS A 137 -8.45 11.93 -16.91
C LYS A 137 -8.29 13.19 -17.76
N ALA A 138 -7.06 13.66 -17.96
CA ALA A 138 -6.73 14.82 -18.77
C ALA A 138 -7.05 14.63 -20.25
N THR A 139 -7.21 13.41 -20.73
CA THR A 139 -7.43 13.12 -22.16
C THR A 139 -8.90 12.90 -22.49
N PRO A 140 -9.58 13.85 -23.18
CA PRO A 140 -11.02 13.78 -23.44
C PRO A 140 -11.45 12.56 -24.27
N LYS A 141 -10.64 12.16 -25.26
CA LYS A 141 -10.94 11.05 -26.17
C LYS A 141 -10.91 9.67 -25.51
N ILE A 142 -10.24 9.52 -24.37
CA ILE A 142 -10.25 8.28 -23.61
C ILE A 142 -11.62 8.14 -22.94
N THR A 143 -12.28 7.01 -23.20
CA THR A 143 -13.62 6.68 -22.64
C THR A 143 -13.54 5.90 -21.36
N GLY A 144 -12.46 5.11 -21.18
CA GLY A 144 -12.22 4.27 -20.04
C GLY A 144 -10.80 3.69 -20.06
N TYR A 145 -10.58 2.70 -19.21
CA TYR A 145 -9.32 1.96 -19.19
C TYR A 145 -9.56 0.50 -18.81
N ARG A 146 -8.61 -0.35 -19.16
CA ARG A 146 -8.54 -1.74 -18.73
C ARG A 146 -7.25 -2.00 -17.96
N ARG A 147 -7.31 -2.90 -17.01
CA ARG A 147 -6.09 -3.41 -16.34
C ARG A 147 -5.45 -4.47 -17.22
N VAL A 148 -4.16 -4.37 -17.38
CA VAL A 148 -3.34 -5.40 -18.05
C VAL A 148 -2.52 -6.09 -16.98
N ILE A 149 -2.63 -7.40 -16.91
CA ILE A 149 -1.89 -8.24 -15.97
C ILE A 149 -0.50 -8.54 -16.49
N HIS A 150 0.45 -8.69 -15.57
CA HIS A 150 1.85 -8.97 -15.87
C HIS A 150 2.37 -10.10 -14.98
N PRO A 151 2.00 -11.36 -15.26
CA PRO A 151 2.48 -12.52 -14.51
C PRO A 151 4.01 -12.65 -14.52
N GLU A 152 4.65 -12.20 -15.61
CA GLU A 152 6.11 -12.21 -15.78
C GLU A 152 6.86 -11.29 -14.82
N LEU A 153 6.18 -10.31 -14.21
CA LEU A 153 6.76 -9.41 -13.21
C LEU A 153 6.65 -9.95 -11.78
N SER A 154 5.86 -11.00 -11.58
CA SER A 154 5.71 -11.65 -10.28
C SER A 154 6.84 -12.63 -10.00
N GLU A 155 7.37 -12.67 -8.78
CA GLU A 155 8.36 -13.66 -8.37
C GLU A 155 7.88 -15.11 -8.53
N SER A 156 6.58 -15.33 -8.39
CA SER A 156 5.95 -16.65 -8.56
C SER A 156 5.66 -17.00 -10.02
N GLY A 157 5.84 -16.05 -10.96
CA GLY A 157 5.41 -16.21 -12.36
C GLY A 157 3.88 -16.30 -12.50
N THR A 158 3.12 -15.91 -11.46
CA THR A 158 1.66 -16.03 -11.43
C THR A 158 1.00 -14.69 -11.16
N THR A 159 -0.28 -14.58 -11.51
CA THR A 159 -1.12 -13.42 -11.20
C THR A 159 -2.19 -13.82 -10.18
N CYS A 160 -2.45 -12.98 -9.18
CA CYS A 160 -3.48 -13.29 -8.19
C CYS A 160 -4.88 -13.28 -8.81
N GLY A 161 -5.80 -14.11 -8.28
CA GLY A 161 -7.17 -14.20 -8.78
C GLY A 161 -7.94 -12.87 -8.77
N LEU A 162 -7.59 -11.96 -7.86
CA LEU A 162 -8.16 -10.62 -7.79
C LEU A 162 -7.74 -9.74 -8.97
N CYS A 163 -6.46 -9.79 -9.39
CA CYS A 163 -5.96 -9.11 -10.58
C CYS A 163 -6.61 -9.67 -11.84
N ILE A 164 -6.74 -11.00 -11.94
CA ILE A 164 -7.41 -11.66 -13.06
C ILE A 164 -8.86 -11.16 -13.16
N ALA A 165 -9.62 -11.23 -12.08
CA ALA A 165 -11.01 -10.75 -12.06
C ALA A 165 -11.12 -9.24 -12.39
N ALA A 166 -10.15 -8.44 -11.95
CA ALA A 166 -10.12 -7.01 -12.24
C ALA A 166 -9.75 -6.73 -13.72
N SER A 167 -8.93 -7.54 -14.36
CA SER A 167 -8.53 -7.36 -15.77
C SER A 167 -9.65 -7.64 -16.77
N THR A 168 -10.65 -8.42 -16.39
CA THR A 168 -11.81 -8.73 -17.27
C THR A 168 -12.80 -7.58 -17.41
N ARG A 169 -12.59 -6.44 -16.73
CA ARG A 169 -13.54 -5.32 -16.67
C ARG A 169 -12.99 -4.06 -17.29
N VAL A 170 -13.90 -3.29 -17.89
CA VAL A 170 -13.66 -1.90 -18.28
C VAL A 170 -13.96 -1.01 -17.10
N TYR A 171 -13.11 -0.04 -16.85
CA TYR A 171 -13.25 0.95 -15.80
C TYR A 171 -13.47 2.33 -16.41
N SER A 172 -14.38 3.10 -15.81
CA SER A 172 -14.55 4.50 -16.13
C SER A 172 -13.29 5.29 -15.74
N LYS A 173 -12.89 6.28 -16.53
CA LYS A 173 -11.76 7.15 -16.21
C LYS A 173 -11.95 7.98 -14.92
N LYS A 174 -13.16 8.04 -14.36
CA LYS A 174 -13.44 8.65 -13.06
C LYS A 174 -13.25 7.69 -11.89
N GLU A 175 -13.19 6.38 -12.16
CA GLU A 175 -12.94 5.39 -11.12
C GLU A 175 -11.45 5.34 -10.85
N LEU A 176 -11.12 5.31 -9.56
CA LEU A 176 -9.75 5.14 -9.12
C LEU A 176 -9.23 3.76 -9.50
N LEU A 177 -7.93 3.66 -9.65
CA LEU A 177 -7.19 2.44 -9.91
C LEU A 177 -6.77 1.79 -8.58
N PRO A 178 -7.69 1.18 -7.81
CA PRO A 178 -7.34 0.63 -6.51
C PRO A 178 -6.39 -0.54 -6.68
N LEU A 179 -5.51 -0.69 -5.69
CA LEU A 179 -4.44 -1.69 -5.66
C LEU A 179 -4.68 -2.69 -4.55
N HIS A 180 -3.94 -3.78 -4.59
CA HIS A 180 -3.69 -4.67 -3.46
C HIS A 180 -2.17 -4.89 -3.35
N ASP A 181 -1.71 -5.48 -2.26
CA ASP A 181 -0.29 -5.77 -2.07
C ASP A 181 0.27 -6.58 -3.25
N HIS A 182 1.49 -6.24 -3.68
CA HIS A 182 2.20 -6.90 -4.78
C HIS A 182 1.42 -6.90 -6.11
N CYS A 183 0.70 -5.81 -6.41
CA CYS A 183 -0.01 -5.65 -7.67
C CYS A 183 0.93 -5.17 -8.78
N HIS A 184 1.14 -5.98 -9.80
CA HIS A 184 1.96 -5.65 -10.96
C HIS A 184 1.16 -5.25 -12.21
N CYS A 185 -0.18 -5.11 -12.11
CA CYS A 185 -0.98 -4.71 -13.27
C CYS A 185 -0.61 -3.29 -13.73
N THR A 186 -0.60 -3.07 -15.03
CA THR A 186 -0.59 -1.75 -15.66
C THR A 186 -2.01 -1.34 -16.08
N VAL A 187 -2.11 -0.21 -16.74
CA VAL A 187 -3.35 0.28 -17.32
C VAL A 187 -3.19 0.56 -18.79
N MET A 188 -4.21 0.20 -19.56
CA MET A 188 -4.31 0.47 -20.97
C MET A 188 -5.54 1.35 -21.22
N PRO A 189 -5.40 2.53 -21.82
CA PRO A 189 -6.53 3.39 -22.15
C PRO A 189 -7.41 2.74 -23.23
N ILE A 190 -8.71 3.08 -23.19
CA ILE A 190 -9.71 2.70 -24.17
C ILE A 190 -10.15 3.97 -24.91
N VAL A 191 -10.11 3.93 -26.22
CA VAL A 191 -10.47 5.06 -27.10
C VAL A 191 -11.63 4.62 -27.98
N GLY A 192 -12.83 5.19 -27.75
CA GLY A 192 -14.04 4.72 -28.42
C GLY A 192 -14.32 3.25 -28.14
N ASP A 193 -14.31 2.43 -29.20
CA ASP A 193 -14.50 0.97 -29.12
C ASP A 193 -13.16 0.19 -29.13
N ASP A 194 -12.03 0.90 -29.22
CA ASP A 194 -10.71 0.28 -29.26
C ASP A 194 -10.19 0.01 -27.85
N ASP A 195 -10.07 -1.28 -27.51
CA ASP A 195 -9.65 -1.81 -26.20
C ASP A 195 -8.45 -2.76 -26.35
N PRO A 196 -7.26 -2.22 -26.59
CA PRO A 196 -6.07 -3.05 -26.77
C PRO A 196 -5.70 -3.84 -25.49
N GLY A 197 -6.10 -3.38 -24.32
CA GLY A 197 -5.88 -4.10 -23.06
C GLY A 197 -6.61 -5.43 -23.01
N ASN A 198 -7.77 -5.54 -23.65
CA ASN A 198 -8.47 -6.82 -23.79
C ASN A 198 -7.67 -7.83 -24.62
N PHE A 199 -7.11 -7.38 -25.75
CA PHE A 199 -6.26 -8.22 -26.60
C PHE A 199 -5.03 -8.75 -25.86
N PHE A 200 -4.33 -7.92 -25.09
CA PHE A 200 -3.19 -8.36 -24.30
C PHE A 200 -3.59 -9.38 -23.22
N ASN A 201 -4.70 -9.15 -22.54
CA ASN A 201 -5.19 -10.11 -21.54
C ASN A 201 -5.66 -11.43 -22.18
N GLU A 202 -6.25 -11.40 -23.38
CA GLU A 202 -6.71 -12.59 -24.11
C GLU A 202 -5.56 -13.49 -24.56
N GLN A 203 -4.41 -12.93 -24.91
CA GLN A 203 -3.21 -13.73 -25.24
C GLN A 203 -2.73 -14.56 -24.05
N ASP A 204 -2.98 -14.08 -22.83
CA ASP A 204 -2.64 -14.77 -21.59
C ASP A 204 -3.82 -15.58 -21.00
N ILE A 205 -4.98 -15.62 -21.68
CA ILE A 205 -6.22 -16.22 -21.14
C ILE A 205 -6.05 -17.71 -20.83
N ASP A 206 -5.33 -18.46 -21.64
CA ASP A 206 -5.11 -19.88 -21.35
C ASP A 206 -4.23 -20.05 -20.12
N MET A 207 -3.20 -19.25 -19.96
CA MET A 207 -2.38 -19.20 -18.75
C MET A 207 -3.20 -18.67 -17.57
N ILE A 208 -4.02 -17.63 -17.77
CA ILE A 208 -4.93 -17.07 -16.78
C ILE A 208 -5.94 -18.12 -16.31
N ASN A 209 -6.51 -18.92 -17.22
CA ASN A 209 -7.44 -19.98 -16.89
C ASN A 209 -6.77 -21.10 -16.10
N GLU A 210 -5.53 -21.48 -16.45
CA GLU A 210 -4.77 -22.48 -15.67
C GLU A 210 -4.42 -21.96 -14.26
N LEU A 211 -3.99 -20.71 -14.15
CA LEU A 211 -3.70 -20.06 -12.88
C LEU A 211 -4.95 -19.93 -12.01
N TYR A 212 -6.08 -19.61 -12.63
CA TYR A 212 -7.37 -19.53 -11.94
C TYR A 212 -7.85 -20.90 -11.46
N LYS A 213 -7.69 -21.95 -12.27
CA LYS A 213 -7.95 -23.34 -11.86
C LYS A 213 -7.14 -23.71 -10.62
N ALA A 214 -5.85 -23.30 -10.58
CA ALA A 214 -4.98 -23.57 -9.46
C ALA A 214 -5.37 -22.80 -8.20
N ALA A 215 -5.87 -21.57 -8.34
CA ALA A 215 -6.18 -20.69 -7.21
C ALA A 215 -7.60 -20.85 -6.65
N ALA A 216 -8.59 -21.15 -7.49
CA ALA A 216 -10.02 -21.16 -7.12
C ALA A 216 -10.67 -22.55 -7.13
N GLY A 217 -10.00 -23.58 -7.66
CA GLY A 217 -10.55 -24.93 -7.73
C GLY A 217 -11.73 -25.10 -8.70
N ASP A 218 -12.11 -24.06 -9.43
CA ASP A 218 -13.25 -24.08 -10.37
C ASP A 218 -12.81 -23.64 -11.78
N ASN A 219 -13.28 -24.38 -12.77
CA ASN A 219 -12.75 -24.39 -14.14
C ASN A 219 -13.45 -23.45 -15.11
N THR A 220 -14.26 -22.49 -14.68
CA THR A 220 -15.10 -21.76 -15.62
C THR A 220 -14.88 -20.27 -15.63
N ALA A 221 -14.91 -19.65 -16.84
CA ALA A 221 -15.08 -18.22 -17.02
C ALA A 221 -16.28 -17.66 -16.21
N GLN A 222 -17.24 -18.51 -15.85
CA GLN A 222 -18.35 -18.21 -14.96
C GLN A 222 -17.88 -18.04 -13.51
N GLY A 223 -16.80 -18.69 -13.07
CA GLY A 223 -16.20 -18.47 -11.73
C GLY A 223 -15.63 -17.07 -11.62
N LEU A 224 -14.89 -16.61 -12.64
CA LEU A 224 -14.32 -15.23 -12.68
C LEU A 224 -15.41 -14.16 -12.69
N SER A 225 -16.53 -14.40 -13.39
CA SER A 225 -17.67 -13.47 -13.40
C SER A 225 -18.37 -13.35 -12.06
N ARG A 226 -18.23 -14.33 -11.17
CA ARG A 226 -18.79 -14.34 -9.81
C ARG A 226 -17.91 -13.61 -8.80
N VAL A 227 -16.60 -13.50 -9.06
CA VAL A 227 -15.68 -12.74 -8.20
C VAL A 227 -16.04 -11.26 -8.33
N ARG A 228 -16.69 -10.73 -7.31
CA ARG A 228 -16.99 -9.31 -7.23
C ARG A 228 -15.85 -8.61 -6.50
N VAL A 229 -15.27 -7.62 -7.17
CA VAL A 229 -14.23 -6.79 -6.60
C VAL A 229 -14.82 -5.46 -6.14
N LYS A 230 -14.36 -4.96 -5.02
CA LYS A 230 -14.74 -3.64 -4.50
C LYS A 230 -13.51 -2.90 -4.00
N THR A 231 -13.59 -1.59 -4.04
CA THR A 231 -12.59 -0.73 -3.41
C THR A 231 -12.99 -0.44 -1.98
N ILE A 232 -12.04 -0.58 -1.07
CA ILE A 232 -12.12 -0.08 0.30
C ILE A 232 -11.05 0.99 0.50
N ASN A 233 -11.29 1.93 1.42
CA ASN A 233 -10.25 2.85 1.85
C ASN A 233 -9.53 2.26 3.06
N ASN A 234 -8.26 1.95 2.87
CA ASN A 234 -7.34 1.61 3.94
C ASN A 234 -6.71 2.91 4.45
N SER A 235 -6.73 3.14 5.77
CA SER A 235 -6.20 4.38 6.36
C SER A 235 -4.70 4.57 6.15
N GLU A 236 -3.98 3.50 5.88
CA GLU A 236 -2.53 3.49 5.70
C GLU A 236 -2.12 3.35 4.23
N LEU A 237 -2.83 2.51 3.48
CA LEU A 237 -2.48 2.17 2.11
C LEU A 237 -3.32 2.94 1.06
N GLY A 238 -4.26 3.77 1.51
CA GLY A 238 -5.17 4.47 0.61
C GLY A 238 -6.25 3.55 0.00
N PRO A 239 -6.72 3.82 -1.22
CA PRO A 239 -7.68 2.98 -1.93
C PRO A 239 -7.11 1.58 -2.20
N TYR A 240 -7.84 0.55 -1.81
CA TYR A 240 -7.36 -0.82 -1.83
C TYR A 240 -8.41 -1.75 -2.44
N LEU A 241 -7.99 -2.61 -3.37
CA LEU A 241 -8.85 -3.57 -4.04
C LEU A 241 -9.00 -4.84 -3.20
N VAL A 242 -10.23 -5.27 -2.96
CA VAL A 242 -10.54 -6.51 -2.24
C VAL A 242 -11.65 -7.27 -2.93
N GLU A 243 -11.68 -8.57 -2.70
CA GLU A 243 -12.81 -9.41 -3.10
C GLU A 243 -14.03 -9.09 -2.22
N GLU A 244 -15.23 -8.96 -2.84
CA GLU A 244 -16.47 -8.76 -2.10
C GLU A 244 -16.81 -10.02 -1.28
N GLY A 245 -16.87 -9.87 0.03
CA GLY A 245 -17.10 -10.99 0.94
C GLY A 245 -15.84 -11.52 1.60
N SER A 246 -14.63 -11.15 1.15
CA SER A 246 -13.40 -11.46 1.87
C SER A 246 -13.50 -10.87 3.28
N LYS A 247 -13.22 -11.70 4.29
CA LYS A 247 -13.01 -11.22 5.66
C LYS A 247 -11.66 -10.49 5.69
N THR A 248 -11.62 -9.30 5.08
CA THR A 248 -10.48 -8.43 5.30
C THR A 248 -10.43 -8.14 6.79
N THR A 249 -9.32 -8.42 7.41
CA THR A 249 -9.02 -8.02 8.79
C THR A 249 -8.97 -6.49 8.97
N GLY A 250 -9.16 -5.72 7.91
CA GLY A 250 -9.56 -4.33 7.96
C GLY A 250 -11.02 -4.26 8.37
N LYS A 251 -11.31 -3.81 9.59
CA LYS A 251 -12.66 -3.40 10.03
C LYS A 251 -13.31 -2.68 8.88
N LYS A 252 -14.56 -3.08 8.52
CA LYS A 252 -15.39 -2.33 7.56
C LYS A 252 -15.21 -0.85 7.86
N ALA A 253 -14.42 -0.18 7.07
CA ALA A 253 -14.33 1.24 7.12
C ALA A 253 -15.62 1.81 6.50
N LYS A 254 -16.72 1.78 7.26
CA LYS A 254 -17.53 2.99 7.26
C LYS A 254 -16.51 4.08 7.47
N ALA A 255 -16.57 5.15 6.68
CA ALA A 255 -15.86 6.38 6.97
C ALA A 255 -16.41 6.95 8.31
N GLN A 256 -16.20 6.21 9.37
CA GLN A 256 -16.26 6.68 10.72
C GLN A 256 -14.98 7.47 10.84
N LYS A 257 -15.09 8.80 10.89
CA LYS A 257 -14.07 9.61 11.53
C LYS A 257 -13.81 8.93 12.87
N ILE A 258 -12.81 8.04 12.93
CA ILE A 258 -12.32 7.52 14.19
C ILE A 258 -11.90 8.77 14.93
N SER A 259 -12.60 9.11 15.98
CA SER A 259 -12.24 10.29 16.74
C SER A 259 -10.82 10.06 17.24
N ARG A 260 -10.00 11.09 17.26
CA ARG A 260 -8.62 10.99 17.78
C ARG A 260 -8.60 10.34 19.18
N SER A 261 -9.65 10.55 19.98
CA SER A 261 -9.83 9.90 21.27
C SER A 261 -9.98 8.39 21.18
N ASP A 262 -10.78 7.86 20.25
CA ASP A 262 -10.99 6.42 20.11
C ASP A 262 -9.71 5.71 19.64
N SER A 263 -8.90 6.40 18.82
CA SER A 263 -7.57 5.93 18.42
C SER A 263 -6.60 5.89 19.60
N VAL A 264 -6.60 6.91 20.47
CA VAL A 264 -5.75 6.98 21.68
C VAL A 264 -6.14 5.89 22.67
N ASP A 265 -7.43 5.65 22.87
CA ASP A 265 -7.93 4.60 23.79
C ASP A 265 -7.55 3.20 23.31
N ALA A 266 -7.67 2.94 22.00
CA ALA A 266 -7.25 1.67 21.42
C ALA A 266 -5.73 1.44 21.54
N GLN A 267 -4.92 2.48 21.31
CA GLN A 267 -3.48 2.43 21.49
C GLN A 267 -3.09 2.18 22.95
N LEU A 268 -3.71 2.88 23.90
CA LEU A 268 -3.47 2.70 25.34
C LEU A 268 -3.78 1.27 25.77
N LYS A 269 -4.90 0.69 25.32
CA LYS A 269 -5.26 -0.69 25.61
C LYS A 269 -4.20 -1.66 25.11
N SER A 270 -3.82 -1.55 23.84
CA SER A 270 -2.81 -2.42 23.19
C SER A 270 -1.45 -2.33 23.89
N LEU A 271 -0.98 -1.11 24.20
CA LEU A 271 0.29 -0.90 24.88
C LEU A 271 0.28 -1.43 26.32
N THR A 272 -0.85 -1.29 27.03
CA THR A 272 -0.97 -1.81 28.40
C THR A 272 -0.93 -3.32 28.44
N GLU A 273 -1.62 -3.99 27.50
CA GLU A 273 -1.58 -5.44 27.37
C GLU A 273 -0.17 -5.94 26.99
N SER A 274 0.50 -5.22 26.10
CA SER A 274 1.88 -5.52 25.68
C SER A 274 2.86 -5.34 26.84
N LEU A 275 2.73 -4.27 27.63
CA LEU A 275 3.55 -4.04 28.82
C LEU A 275 3.40 -5.17 29.85
N ALA A 276 2.17 -5.65 30.07
CA ALA A 276 1.93 -6.77 30.97
C ALA A 276 2.70 -8.04 30.52
N ARG A 277 2.71 -8.34 29.21
CA ARG A 277 3.49 -9.47 28.67
C ARG A 277 4.98 -9.28 28.88
N LEU A 278 5.52 -8.08 28.64
CA LEU A 278 6.95 -7.79 28.86
C LEU A 278 7.35 -7.94 30.33
N LEU A 279 6.52 -7.51 31.27
CA LEU A 279 6.79 -7.68 32.69
C LEU A 279 6.81 -9.15 33.13
N ILE A 280 5.99 -10.01 32.49
CA ILE A 280 6.05 -11.46 32.72
C ILE A 280 7.38 -12.03 32.21
N ARG A 281 7.81 -11.63 31.01
CA ARG A 281 9.09 -12.05 30.40
C ARG A 281 10.30 -11.60 31.22
N GLN A 282 10.26 -10.37 31.74
CA GLN A 282 11.29 -9.85 32.65
C GLN A 282 11.41 -10.70 33.93
N ARG A 283 10.27 -11.12 34.51
CA ARG A 283 10.27 -12.02 35.69
C ARG A 283 10.81 -13.41 35.36
N ALA A 284 10.70 -13.83 34.11
CA ALA A 284 11.28 -15.08 33.61
C ALA A 284 12.79 -14.96 33.32
N GLY A 285 13.41 -13.78 33.55
CA GLY A 285 14.85 -13.55 33.37
C GLY A 285 15.24 -13.07 31.96
N GLU A 286 14.28 -12.71 31.11
CA GLU A 286 14.59 -12.15 29.80
C GLU A 286 15.01 -10.69 29.88
N ASP A 287 15.99 -10.29 29.06
CA ASP A 287 16.38 -8.88 28.94
C ASP A 287 15.39 -8.12 28.03
N VAL A 288 14.39 -7.55 28.67
CA VAL A 288 13.35 -6.74 28.03
C VAL A 288 13.26 -5.32 28.65
N ALA A 289 14.36 -4.84 29.23
CA ALA A 289 14.38 -3.56 29.93
C ALA A 289 14.04 -2.37 28.99
N GLN A 290 14.67 -2.31 27.81
CA GLN A 290 14.40 -1.26 26.82
C GLN A 290 12.95 -1.24 26.32
N PRO A 291 12.38 -2.38 25.88
CA PRO A 291 10.96 -2.48 25.55
C PRO A 291 10.02 -1.97 26.65
N ILE A 292 10.29 -2.32 27.90
CA ILE A 292 9.45 -1.89 29.04
C ILE A 292 9.50 -0.38 29.22
N VAL A 293 10.68 0.22 29.26
CA VAL A 293 10.85 1.67 29.41
C VAL A 293 10.14 2.42 28.28
N TRP A 294 10.36 1.99 27.04
CA TRP A 294 9.72 2.62 25.89
C TRP A 294 8.18 2.57 25.97
N GLN A 295 7.60 1.42 26.31
CA GLN A 295 6.15 1.29 26.41
C GLN A 295 5.56 2.10 27.56
N GLN A 296 6.24 2.16 28.71
CA GLN A 296 5.83 2.99 29.84
C GLN A 296 5.81 4.47 29.46
N ASP A 297 6.84 4.95 28.76
CA ASP A 297 6.91 6.33 28.30
C ASP A 297 5.80 6.63 27.27
N ARG A 298 5.57 5.73 26.32
CA ARG A 298 4.51 5.90 25.33
C ARG A 298 3.12 5.94 25.96
N ILE A 299 2.83 5.07 26.93
CA ILE A 299 1.60 5.07 27.72
C ILE A 299 1.44 6.40 28.47
N ARG A 300 2.51 6.93 29.06
CA ARG A 300 2.50 8.21 29.77
C ARG A 300 2.13 9.36 28.83
N LEU A 301 2.74 9.43 27.64
CA LEU A 301 2.46 10.46 26.63
C LEU A 301 1.01 10.39 26.13
N LEU A 302 0.50 9.22 25.82
CA LEU A 302 -0.88 9.04 25.35
C LEU A 302 -1.91 9.40 26.43
N LYS A 303 -1.64 9.09 27.71
CA LYS A 303 -2.48 9.52 28.84
C LYS A 303 -2.51 11.04 29.00
N ALA A 304 -1.37 11.70 28.80
CA ALA A 304 -1.30 13.16 28.83
C ALA A 304 -2.11 13.78 27.68
N GLU A 305 -2.01 13.23 26.47
CA GLU A 305 -2.81 13.66 25.31
C GLU A 305 -4.32 13.48 25.58
N GLN A 306 -4.74 12.33 26.11
CA GLN A 306 -6.13 12.06 26.47
C GLN A 306 -6.67 13.06 27.50
N ALA A 307 -5.87 13.38 28.53
CA ALA A 307 -6.22 14.37 29.54
C ALA A 307 -6.37 15.78 28.95
N GLN A 308 -5.49 16.18 28.03
CA GLN A 308 -5.60 17.46 27.33
C GLN A 308 -6.85 17.54 26.45
N ALA A 309 -7.16 16.49 25.71
CA ALA A 309 -8.35 16.41 24.87
C ALA A 309 -9.64 16.53 25.72
N THR A 310 -9.68 15.88 26.88
CA THR A 310 -10.79 15.95 27.83
C THR A 310 -10.98 17.36 28.40
N ARG A 311 -9.89 18.06 28.73
CA ARG A 311 -9.94 19.45 29.20
C ARG A 311 -10.46 20.42 28.14
N ARG A 312 -10.07 20.23 26.85
CA ARG A 312 -10.56 21.05 25.74
C ARG A 312 -12.06 20.86 25.44
N ARG A 313 -12.61 19.68 25.70
CA ARG A 313 -14.06 19.39 25.53
C ARG A 313 -14.93 19.97 26.64
N ARG A 314 -14.35 20.29 27.82
CA ARG A 314 -15.07 20.87 28.98
C ARG A 314 -15.05 22.39 29.00
N ARG A 315 -14.32 23.03 28.13
CA ARG A 315 -14.30 24.48 27.89
C ARG A 315 -15.14 24.83 26.65
#